data_8e0446e85410a4c134f4fa3dfca574a2
#
_entry.id   8e0446e85410a4c134f4fa3dfca574a2
#
_cell.length_a   1.000
_cell.length_b   1.000
_cell.length_c   1.000
_cell.angle_alpha   90.00
_cell.angle_beta   90.00
_cell.angle_gamma   90.00
#
_symmetry.space_group_name_H-M   'P 1'
#
loop_
_entity.id
_entity.type
_entity.pdbx_description
1 polymer ?
#
loop_
_entity_poly.entity_id
_entity_poly.type
_entity_poly.pdbx_seq_one_letter_code
_entity_poly.pdbx_strand_id
1 'polypeptide(L)'
;EAGRGPAPIVAAAAKTKWPAEQGLISMTGTFIDTIIICTLTGLTLVVTGVWCGMENGAALTNAAFTSAFPVFGGYMLLIGLVLFAFTTILGWNYYGERCMIYLVGTKGVLPYRLVFILLIASGAFLKLEAIWILADIVNGLMAIPNLIALLFLSGICVRETKKYMDHLKTGKPYEEYED
;
A
#
# COMPACT_ATOMS: atom_id res chain seq x y z
N GLU A 1 -1.06 -2.17 -2.73
CA GLU A 1 -2.30 -2.33 -1.93
C GLU A 1 -3.59 -2.16 -2.75
N ALA A 2 -3.51 -1.81 -4.02
CA ALA A 2 -4.66 -1.65 -4.89
C ALA A 2 -5.49 -2.95 -4.92
N GLY A 3 -6.80 -2.83 -4.68
CA GLY A 3 -7.72 -3.96 -4.63
C GLY A 3 -7.81 -4.71 -3.29
N ARG A 4 -6.92 -4.43 -2.32
CA ARG A 4 -6.97 -5.08 -0.99
C ARG A 4 -7.82 -4.34 0.05
N GLY A 5 -8.14 -3.07 -0.17
CA GLY A 5 -9.03 -2.27 0.70
C GLY A 5 -8.40 -1.07 1.42
N PRO A 6 -7.13 -1.07 1.87
CA PRO A 6 -6.59 0.05 2.66
C PRO A 6 -6.41 1.34 1.87
N ALA A 7 -6.07 1.29 0.58
CA ALA A 7 -5.83 2.46 -0.24
C ALA A 7 -6.96 3.52 -0.21
N PRO A 8 -8.26 3.18 -0.27
CA PRO A 8 -9.35 4.13 -0.14
C PRO A 8 -9.40 4.88 1.19
N ILE A 9 -8.87 4.32 2.27
CA ILE A 9 -8.87 4.94 3.61
C ILE A 9 -8.03 6.23 3.61
N VAL A 10 -6.87 6.22 2.96
CA VAL A 10 -6.03 7.42 2.81
C VAL A 10 -6.59 8.34 1.73
N ALA A 11 -7.06 7.78 0.62
CA ALA A 11 -7.65 8.56 -0.46
C ALA A 11 -8.85 9.41 0.02
N ALA A 12 -9.62 8.90 0.98
CA ALA A 12 -10.75 9.64 1.58
C ALA A 12 -10.32 10.90 2.36
N ALA A 13 -9.04 11.04 2.73
CA ALA A 13 -8.50 12.22 3.40
C ALA A 13 -8.02 13.30 2.42
N ALA A 14 -8.07 13.06 1.12
CA ALA A 14 -7.63 14.01 0.11
C ALA A 14 -8.52 15.25 0.08
N LYS A 15 -7.89 16.40 -0.13
CA LYS A 15 -8.57 17.70 -0.22
C LYS A 15 -8.86 18.03 -1.69
N THR A 16 -9.75 17.27 -2.31
CA THR A 16 -10.23 17.55 -3.67
C THR A 16 -11.75 17.51 -3.71
N LYS A 17 -12.34 18.26 -4.63
CA LYS A 17 -13.78 18.19 -4.91
C LYS A 17 -14.13 17.05 -5.87
N TRP A 18 -13.14 16.55 -6.61
CA TRP A 18 -13.34 15.54 -7.65
C TRP A 18 -12.84 14.17 -7.20
N PRO A 19 -13.72 13.23 -6.83
CA PRO A 19 -13.30 11.85 -6.45
C PRO A 19 -12.48 11.16 -7.55
N ALA A 20 -12.82 11.40 -8.81
CA ALA A 20 -12.10 10.81 -9.95
C ALA A 20 -10.66 11.34 -10.10
N GLU A 21 -10.40 12.61 -9.76
CA GLU A 21 -9.06 13.18 -9.72
C GLU A 21 -8.17 12.42 -8.74
N GLN A 22 -8.67 12.23 -7.50
CA GLN A 22 -7.94 11.47 -6.49
C GLN A 22 -7.72 10.01 -6.93
N GLY A 23 -8.68 9.40 -7.60
CA GLY A 23 -8.54 8.06 -8.16
C GLY A 23 -7.41 7.96 -9.18
N LEU A 24 -7.29 8.93 -10.08
CA LEU A 24 -6.23 9.00 -11.08
C LEU A 24 -4.85 9.23 -10.43
N ILE A 25 -4.75 10.10 -9.42
CA ILE A 25 -3.52 10.31 -8.67
C ILE A 25 -3.09 9.03 -7.95
N SER A 26 -4.02 8.34 -7.29
CA SER A 26 -3.73 7.06 -6.61
C SER A 26 -3.27 5.97 -7.58
N MET A 27 -3.82 5.95 -8.80
CA MET A 27 -3.42 5.02 -9.85
C MET A 27 -1.97 5.22 -10.30
N THR A 28 -1.49 6.47 -10.38
CA THR A 28 -0.07 6.76 -10.70
C THR A 28 0.88 6.22 -9.63
N GLY A 29 0.53 6.34 -8.36
CA GLY A 29 1.31 5.74 -7.26
C GLY A 29 1.44 4.22 -7.41
N THR A 30 0.34 3.53 -7.66
CA THR A 30 0.32 2.08 -7.90
C THR A 30 1.14 1.69 -9.13
N PHE A 31 1.05 2.47 -10.21
CA PHE A 31 1.84 2.24 -11.43
C PHE A 31 3.34 2.33 -11.15
N ILE A 32 3.78 3.39 -10.46
CA ILE A 32 5.20 3.58 -10.13
C ILE A 32 5.71 2.44 -9.24
N ASP A 33 4.99 2.11 -8.18
CA ASP A 33 5.38 1.06 -7.24
C ASP A 33 5.41 -0.32 -7.89
N THR A 34 4.31 -0.72 -8.53
CA THR A 34 4.18 -2.08 -9.03
C THR A 34 4.86 -2.29 -10.38
N ILE A 35 4.66 -1.39 -11.34
CA ILE A 35 5.21 -1.59 -12.68
C ILE A 35 6.69 -1.17 -12.74
N ILE A 36 7.06 -0.06 -12.13
CA ILE A 36 8.46 0.42 -12.22
C ILE A 36 9.32 -0.26 -11.16
N ILE A 37 9.03 -0.06 -9.87
CA ILE A 37 9.92 -0.49 -8.78
C ILE A 37 9.96 -2.03 -8.66
N CYS A 38 8.81 -2.70 -8.67
CA CYS A 38 8.81 -4.17 -8.59
C CYS A 38 9.44 -4.83 -9.82
N THR A 39 9.26 -4.26 -11.02
CA THR A 39 9.92 -4.77 -12.23
C THR A 39 11.45 -4.58 -12.15
N LEU A 40 11.92 -3.43 -11.70
CA LEU A 40 13.36 -3.19 -11.51
C LEU A 40 13.96 -4.17 -10.50
N THR A 41 13.28 -4.40 -9.38
CA THR A 41 13.73 -5.38 -8.38
C THR A 41 13.74 -6.79 -8.96
N GLY A 42 12.68 -7.20 -9.64
CA GLY A 42 12.60 -8.51 -10.29
C GLY A 42 13.69 -8.72 -11.34
N LEU A 43 13.93 -7.72 -12.20
CA LEU A 43 15.01 -7.78 -13.19
C LEU A 43 16.37 -7.88 -12.54
N THR A 44 16.61 -7.16 -11.44
CA THR A 44 17.88 -7.25 -10.70
C THR A 44 18.12 -8.67 -10.19
N LEU A 45 17.09 -9.32 -9.62
CA LEU A 45 17.18 -10.71 -9.15
C LEU A 45 17.48 -11.68 -10.30
N VAL A 46 16.81 -11.52 -11.44
CA VAL A 46 16.96 -12.40 -12.61
C VAL A 46 18.37 -12.23 -13.23
N VAL A 47 18.79 -10.97 -13.46
CA VAL A 47 20.08 -10.68 -14.11
C VAL A 47 21.26 -11.11 -13.24
N THR A 48 21.17 -10.96 -11.92
CA THR A 48 22.23 -11.41 -10.99
C THR A 48 22.25 -12.93 -10.78
N GLY A 49 21.18 -13.64 -11.15
CA GLY A 49 21.08 -15.09 -11.00
C GLY A 49 20.92 -15.58 -9.57
N VAL A 50 20.81 -14.71 -8.57
CA VAL A 50 20.72 -15.07 -7.14
C VAL A 50 19.44 -15.82 -6.79
N TRP A 51 18.42 -15.71 -7.61
CA TRP A 51 17.13 -16.40 -7.42
C TRP A 51 17.26 -17.95 -7.47
N CYS A 52 18.36 -18.49 -8.03
CA CYS A 52 18.64 -19.92 -7.99
C CYS A 52 19.15 -20.41 -6.62
N GLY A 53 19.45 -19.50 -5.70
CA GLY A 53 19.89 -19.82 -4.35
C GLY A 53 18.76 -20.24 -3.41
N MET A 54 19.09 -20.51 -2.14
CA MET A 54 18.12 -20.88 -1.11
C MET A 54 17.65 -19.69 -0.26
N GLU A 55 18.08 -18.48 -0.57
CA GLU A 55 17.73 -17.29 0.20
C GLU A 55 16.35 -16.75 -0.19
N ASN A 56 15.66 -16.14 0.78
CA ASN A 56 14.32 -15.58 0.61
C ASN A 56 14.22 -14.15 1.17
N GLY A 57 13.23 -13.41 0.67
CA GLY A 57 12.91 -12.09 1.19
C GLY A 57 14.05 -11.08 1.07
N ALA A 58 14.33 -10.36 2.15
CA ALA A 58 15.35 -9.32 2.18
C ALA A 58 16.77 -9.86 1.95
N ALA A 59 17.07 -11.09 2.38
CA ALA A 59 18.37 -11.73 2.19
C ALA A 59 18.66 -11.96 0.69
N LEU A 60 17.67 -12.44 -0.06
CA LEU A 60 17.77 -12.62 -1.51
C LEU A 60 18.05 -11.28 -2.21
N THR A 61 17.34 -10.22 -1.86
CA THR A 61 17.57 -8.89 -2.44
C THR A 61 18.95 -8.35 -2.06
N ASN A 62 19.39 -8.60 -0.81
CA ASN A 62 20.74 -8.20 -0.37
C ASN A 62 21.84 -8.92 -1.18
N ALA A 63 21.68 -10.20 -1.44
CA ALA A 63 22.60 -10.97 -2.26
C ALA A 63 22.72 -10.37 -3.68
N ALA A 64 21.60 -9.97 -4.28
CA ALA A 64 21.57 -9.33 -5.59
C ALA A 64 22.31 -7.98 -5.60
N PHE A 65 21.99 -7.11 -4.64
CA PHE A 65 22.63 -5.79 -4.55
C PHE A 65 24.12 -5.88 -4.23
N THR A 66 24.53 -6.81 -3.36
CA THR A 66 25.92 -7.03 -3.01
C THR A 66 26.71 -7.65 -4.19
N SER A 67 26.08 -8.51 -4.97
CA SER A 67 26.66 -9.05 -6.20
C SER A 67 26.96 -7.95 -7.24
N ALA A 68 26.03 -7.00 -7.41
CA ALA A 68 26.20 -5.89 -8.34
C ALA A 68 27.14 -4.80 -7.80
N PHE A 69 27.06 -4.49 -6.51
CA PHE A 69 27.83 -3.45 -5.83
C PHE A 69 28.43 -3.99 -4.51
N PRO A 70 29.60 -4.64 -4.56
CA PRO A 70 30.17 -5.38 -3.41
C PRO A 70 30.35 -4.54 -2.15
N VAL A 71 30.67 -3.24 -2.28
CA VAL A 71 30.92 -2.36 -1.11
C VAL A 71 29.68 -1.60 -0.69
N PHE A 72 28.90 -1.07 -1.63
CA PHE A 72 27.80 -0.15 -1.34
C PHE A 72 26.41 -0.83 -1.38
N GLY A 73 26.28 -1.96 -2.07
CA GLY A 73 24.96 -2.59 -2.31
C GLY A 73 24.21 -2.92 -1.03
N GLY A 74 24.89 -3.51 -0.04
CA GLY A 74 24.28 -3.83 1.25
C GLY A 74 23.82 -2.58 2.03
N TYR A 75 24.62 -1.52 2.02
CA TYR A 75 24.23 -0.26 2.69
C TYR A 75 23.07 0.45 1.99
N MET A 76 23.05 0.48 0.67
CA MET A 76 21.94 1.05 -0.10
C MET A 76 20.63 0.31 0.20
N LEU A 77 20.68 -1.02 0.19
CA LEU A 77 19.50 -1.82 0.54
C LEU A 77 19.08 -1.62 1.99
N LEU A 78 20.01 -1.59 2.93
CA LEU A 78 19.71 -1.38 4.35
C LEU A 78 18.97 -0.05 4.57
N ILE A 79 19.48 1.04 4.02
CA ILE A 79 18.85 2.35 4.11
C ILE A 79 17.46 2.32 3.46
N GLY A 80 17.35 1.74 2.28
CA GLY A 80 16.07 1.57 1.60
C GLY A 80 15.06 0.79 2.44
N LEU A 81 15.45 -0.36 2.99
CA LEU A 81 14.57 -1.19 3.82
C LEU A 81 14.12 -0.46 5.10
N VAL A 82 15.01 0.28 5.76
CA VAL A 82 14.66 1.06 6.96
C VAL A 82 13.62 2.13 6.61
N LEU A 83 13.82 2.87 5.52
CA LEU A 83 12.87 3.89 5.08
C LEU A 83 11.52 3.28 4.66
N PHE A 84 11.53 2.18 3.92
CA PHE A 84 10.32 1.46 3.52
C PHE A 84 9.57 0.89 4.72
N ALA A 85 10.28 0.26 5.66
CA ALA A 85 9.66 -0.26 6.89
C ALA A 85 9.02 0.87 7.70
N PHE A 86 9.72 1.99 7.86
CA PHE A 86 9.22 3.14 8.60
C PHE A 86 7.96 3.73 7.97
N THR A 87 7.97 3.98 6.66
CA THR A 87 6.80 4.52 5.95
C THR A 87 5.62 3.54 5.96
N THR A 88 5.89 2.24 5.85
CA THR A 88 4.87 1.18 5.93
C THR A 88 4.22 1.15 7.32
N ILE A 89 5.02 1.22 8.39
CA ILE A 89 4.51 1.29 9.76
C ILE A 89 3.60 2.50 9.96
N LEU A 90 4.01 3.68 9.47
CA LEU A 90 3.18 4.89 9.55
C LEU A 90 1.86 4.74 8.79
N GLY A 91 1.90 4.21 7.58
CA GLY A 91 0.70 3.97 6.75
C GLY A 91 -0.27 3.00 7.41
N TRP A 92 0.21 1.85 7.86
CA TRP A 92 -0.63 0.85 8.52
C TRP A 92 -1.18 1.30 9.86
N ASN A 93 -0.40 2.07 10.65
CA ASN A 93 -0.91 2.69 11.86
C ASN A 93 -2.09 3.62 11.55
N TYR A 94 -1.96 4.45 10.52
CA TYR A 94 -3.04 5.35 10.10
C TYR A 94 -4.31 4.58 9.69
N TYR A 95 -4.18 3.53 8.88
CA TYR A 95 -5.32 2.70 8.49
C TYR A 95 -6.03 2.12 9.70
N GLY A 96 -5.29 1.51 10.61
CA GLY A 96 -5.87 0.91 11.81
C GLY A 96 -6.50 1.95 12.75
N GLU A 97 -5.91 3.13 12.92
CA GLU A 97 -6.52 4.22 13.70
C GLU A 97 -7.86 4.65 13.11
N ARG A 98 -7.97 4.77 11.78
CA ARG A 98 -9.23 5.11 11.13
C ARG A 98 -10.29 4.04 11.32
N CYS A 99 -9.92 2.77 11.22
CA CYS A 99 -10.81 1.65 11.52
C CYS A 99 -11.25 1.65 12.99
N MET A 100 -10.34 1.90 13.93
CA MET A 100 -10.66 1.97 15.36
C MET A 100 -11.59 3.15 15.68
N ILE A 101 -11.37 4.31 15.08
CA ILE A 101 -12.26 5.47 15.24
C ILE A 101 -13.67 5.13 14.74
N TYR A 102 -13.78 4.42 13.64
CA TYR A 102 -15.07 4.00 13.09
C TYR A 102 -15.80 3.01 13.99
N LEU A 103 -15.10 2.03 14.56
CA LEU A 103 -15.71 0.95 15.36
C LEU A 103 -16.00 1.36 16.81
N VAL A 104 -15.07 2.04 17.45
CA VAL A 104 -15.10 2.29 18.93
C VAL A 104 -15.04 3.79 19.26
N GLY A 105 -14.81 4.62 18.26
CA GLY A 105 -14.60 6.06 18.44
C GLY A 105 -13.17 6.43 18.85
N THR A 106 -12.98 7.70 19.15
CA THR A 106 -11.64 8.27 19.44
C THR A 106 -10.97 7.68 20.68
N LYS A 107 -11.74 7.15 21.63
CA LYS A 107 -11.23 6.51 22.86
C LYS A 107 -10.46 5.21 22.56
N GLY A 108 -10.73 4.55 21.45
CA GLY A 108 -10.06 3.32 21.01
C GLY A 108 -8.66 3.55 20.42
N VAL A 109 -8.29 4.79 20.09
CA VAL A 109 -7.01 5.08 19.39
C VAL A 109 -5.81 4.79 20.29
N LEU A 110 -5.84 5.22 21.55
CA LEU A 110 -4.72 5.03 22.46
C LEU A 110 -4.41 3.54 22.74
N PRO A 111 -5.38 2.70 23.14
CA PRO A 111 -5.11 1.28 23.32
C PRO A 111 -4.68 0.59 22.01
N TYR A 112 -5.23 0.97 20.88
CA TYR A 112 -4.80 0.48 19.57
C TYR A 112 -3.31 0.77 19.32
N ARG A 113 -2.85 2.00 19.52
CA ARG A 113 -1.44 2.39 19.35
C ARG A 113 -0.51 1.58 20.24
N LEU A 114 -0.88 1.38 21.49
CA LEU A 114 -0.08 0.58 22.42
C LEU A 114 0.08 -0.87 21.96
N VAL A 115 -1.04 -1.50 21.57
CA VAL A 115 -1.02 -2.87 21.02
C VAL A 115 -0.22 -2.92 19.72
N PHE A 116 -0.38 -1.96 18.83
CA PHE A 116 0.34 -1.88 17.56
C PHE A 116 1.86 -1.80 17.76
N ILE A 117 2.33 -0.94 18.71
CA ILE A 117 3.76 -0.83 19.03
C ILE A 117 4.28 -2.15 19.63
N LEU A 118 3.53 -2.79 20.51
CA LEU A 118 3.92 -4.08 21.11
C LEU A 118 4.02 -5.17 20.03
N LEU A 119 3.09 -5.20 19.06
CA LEU A 119 3.13 -6.15 17.95
C LEU A 119 4.34 -5.90 17.03
N ILE A 120 4.69 -4.65 16.73
CA ILE A 120 5.90 -4.34 15.98
C ILE A 120 7.14 -4.83 16.71
N ALA A 121 7.25 -4.54 18.00
CA ALA A 121 8.38 -5.00 18.81
C ALA A 121 8.48 -6.53 18.86
N SER A 122 7.34 -7.23 18.93
CA SER A 122 7.30 -8.70 18.91
C SER A 122 7.77 -9.32 17.59
N GLY A 123 7.68 -8.58 16.48
CA GLY A 123 8.10 -9.05 15.16
C GLY A 123 9.56 -9.50 15.09
N ALA A 124 10.44 -8.92 15.92
CA ALA A 124 11.85 -9.31 16.02
C ALA A 124 12.05 -10.74 16.59
N PHE A 125 11.07 -11.28 17.31
CA PHE A 125 11.14 -12.58 17.96
C PHE A 125 10.36 -13.68 17.23
N LEU A 126 9.56 -13.31 16.25
CA LEU A 126 8.70 -14.26 15.51
C LEU A 126 9.44 -14.85 14.31
N LYS A 127 9.09 -16.10 13.97
CA LYS A 127 9.59 -16.73 12.76
C LYS A 127 9.00 -16.07 11.52
N LEU A 128 9.86 -15.66 10.59
CA LEU A 128 9.47 -14.95 9.36
C LEU A 128 8.40 -15.69 8.55
N GLU A 129 8.53 -17.00 8.43
CA GLU A 129 7.61 -17.85 7.67
C GLU A 129 6.18 -17.81 8.25
N ALA A 130 6.04 -17.90 9.57
CA ALA A 130 4.73 -17.81 10.23
C ALA A 130 4.08 -16.43 10.05
N ILE A 131 4.88 -15.36 10.05
CA ILE A 131 4.39 -14.00 9.82
C ILE A 131 3.87 -13.86 8.38
N TRP A 132 4.58 -14.41 7.39
CA TRP A 132 4.15 -14.38 6.00
C TRP A 132 2.82 -15.08 5.78
N ILE A 133 2.67 -16.30 6.33
CA ILE A 133 1.41 -17.06 6.22
C ILE A 133 0.26 -16.30 6.85
N LEU A 134 0.46 -15.74 8.04
CA LEU A 134 -0.56 -14.93 8.70
C LEU A 134 -0.92 -13.68 7.89
N ALA A 135 0.07 -12.98 7.36
CA ALA A 135 -0.13 -11.80 6.53
C ALA A 135 -0.93 -12.11 5.26
N ASP A 136 -0.65 -13.24 4.60
CA ASP A 136 -1.37 -13.66 3.40
C ASP A 136 -2.83 -13.99 3.70
N ILE A 137 -3.10 -14.67 4.80
CA ILE A 137 -4.48 -14.98 5.24
C ILE A 137 -5.25 -13.67 5.50
N VAL A 138 -4.68 -12.76 6.27
CA VAL A 138 -5.35 -11.48 6.62
C VAL A 138 -5.54 -10.61 5.37
N ASN A 139 -4.55 -10.54 4.49
CA ASN A 139 -4.66 -9.83 3.21
C ASN A 139 -5.77 -10.41 2.32
N GLY A 140 -5.90 -11.73 2.26
CA GLY A 140 -6.99 -12.40 1.55
C GLY A 140 -8.36 -12.04 2.14
N LEU A 141 -8.49 -12.05 3.46
CA LEU A 141 -9.72 -11.68 4.14
C LEU A 141 -10.11 -10.21 3.92
N MET A 142 -9.15 -9.30 3.85
CA MET A 142 -9.40 -7.88 3.55
C MET A 142 -9.85 -7.66 2.10
N ALA A 143 -9.38 -8.46 1.16
CA ALA A 143 -9.72 -8.33 -0.26
C ALA A 143 -11.20 -8.64 -0.53
N ILE A 144 -11.79 -9.60 0.17
CA ILE A 144 -13.18 -10.04 -0.06
C ILE A 144 -14.18 -8.88 0.08
N PRO A 145 -14.30 -8.19 1.23
CA PRO A 145 -15.25 -7.08 1.36
C PRO A 145 -14.94 -5.93 0.41
N ASN A 146 -13.67 -5.68 0.11
CA ASN A 146 -13.30 -4.63 -0.84
C ASN A 146 -13.77 -4.95 -2.27
N LEU A 147 -13.60 -6.19 -2.74
CA LEU A 147 -14.08 -6.59 -4.07
C LEU A 147 -15.59 -6.50 -4.17
N ILE A 148 -16.31 -6.90 -3.12
CA ILE A 148 -17.76 -6.76 -3.05
C ILE A 148 -18.16 -5.27 -3.16
N ALA A 149 -17.52 -4.40 -2.37
CA ALA A 149 -17.78 -2.96 -2.42
C ALA A 149 -17.48 -2.36 -3.80
N LEU A 150 -16.38 -2.74 -4.45
CA LEU A 150 -16.03 -2.27 -5.79
C LEU A 150 -17.07 -2.67 -6.84
N LEU A 151 -17.62 -3.89 -6.78
CA LEU A 151 -18.66 -4.34 -7.68
C LEU A 151 -19.94 -3.50 -7.51
N PHE A 152 -20.39 -3.30 -6.27
CA PHE A 152 -21.59 -2.50 -6.00
C PHE A 152 -21.42 -1.01 -6.32
N LEU A 153 -20.24 -0.46 -6.11
CA LEU A 153 -19.94 0.96 -6.35
C LEU A 153 -19.45 1.26 -7.78
N SER A 154 -19.30 0.25 -8.63
CA SER A 154 -18.79 0.41 -10.00
C SER A 154 -19.59 1.44 -10.82
N GLY A 155 -20.92 1.44 -10.69
CA GLY A 155 -21.78 2.42 -11.36
C GLY A 155 -21.53 3.87 -10.91
N ILE A 156 -21.28 4.07 -9.62
CA ILE A 156 -20.94 5.39 -9.06
C ILE A 156 -19.57 5.85 -9.58
N CYS A 157 -18.59 4.94 -9.58
CA CYS A 157 -17.24 5.24 -10.11
C CYS A 157 -17.29 5.70 -11.57
N VAL A 158 -18.07 5.00 -12.41
CA VAL A 158 -18.23 5.38 -13.83
C VAL A 158 -18.90 6.75 -13.96
N ARG A 159 -19.93 7.03 -13.16
CA ARG A 159 -20.63 8.32 -13.17
C ARG A 159 -19.71 9.47 -12.80
N GLU A 160 -19.00 9.36 -11.68
CA GLU A 160 -18.08 10.39 -11.20
C GLU A 160 -16.90 10.60 -12.15
N THR A 161 -16.40 9.53 -12.78
CA THR A 161 -15.36 9.65 -13.81
C THR A 161 -15.86 10.40 -15.03
N LYS A 162 -17.09 10.13 -15.50
CA LYS A 162 -17.68 10.87 -16.62
C LYS A 162 -17.87 12.35 -16.32
N LYS A 163 -18.36 12.70 -15.13
CA LYS A 163 -18.48 14.09 -14.67
C LYS A 163 -17.13 14.82 -14.70
N TYR A 164 -16.08 14.18 -14.18
CA TYR A 164 -14.75 14.74 -14.18
C TYR A 164 -14.17 14.92 -15.59
N MET A 165 -14.36 13.95 -16.47
CA MET A 165 -13.93 14.06 -17.86
C MET A 165 -14.68 15.14 -18.64
N ASP A 166 -15.95 15.39 -18.32
CA ASP A 166 -16.72 16.49 -18.88
C ASP A 166 -16.24 17.85 -18.35
N HIS A 167 -15.95 17.93 -17.04
CA HIS A 167 -15.31 19.10 -16.43
C HIS A 167 -14.01 19.48 -17.16
N LEU A 168 -13.13 18.51 -17.42
CA LEU A 168 -11.87 18.76 -18.15
C LEU A 168 -12.09 19.32 -19.55
N LYS A 169 -13.22 19.00 -20.20
CA LYS A 169 -13.55 19.49 -21.55
C LYS A 169 -14.27 20.85 -21.52
N THR A 170 -15.16 21.05 -20.57
CA THR A 170 -16.10 22.20 -20.56
C THR A 170 -15.72 23.28 -19.57
N GLY A 171 -14.87 22.96 -18.57
CA GLY A 171 -14.52 23.88 -17.47
C GLY A 171 -15.63 24.09 -16.45
N LYS A 172 -16.75 23.34 -16.49
CA LYS A 172 -17.86 23.48 -15.55
C LYS A 172 -17.45 23.11 -14.13
N PRO A 173 -17.81 23.89 -13.10
CA PRO A 173 -17.49 23.57 -11.71
C PRO A 173 -18.27 22.35 -11.19
N TYR A 174 -17.79 21.74 -10.08
CA TYR A 174 -18.39 20.53 -9.51
C TYR A 174 -19.85 20.73 -9.11
N GLU A 175 -20.16 21.89 -8.59
CA GLU A 175 -21.50 22.26 -8.09
C GLU A 175 -22.60 22.19 -9.18
N GLU A 176 -22.24 22.27 -10.45
CA GLU A 176 -23.19 22.11 -11.58
C GLU A 176 -23.55 20.64 -11.87
N TYR A 177 -22.90 19.69 -11.20
CA TYR A 177 -23.13 18.24 -11.35
C TYR A 177 -23.77 17.59 -10.12
N GLU A 178 -24.06 18.40 -9.09
CA GLU A 178 -24.75 17.94 -7.87
C GLU A 178 -26.28 17.94 -8.07
N ASP A 179 -26.81 17.01 -8.89
CA ASP A 179 -28.24 16.72 -9.02
C ASP A 179 -28.55 15.31 -8.51
#